data_05f15cdc081d4beb8cb59ae36dbd57d8
#
_entry.id   05f15cdc081d4beb8cb59ae36dbd57d8
#
_cell.length_a   1.000
_cell.length_b   1.000
_cell.length_c   1.000
_cell.angle_alpha   90.00
_cell.angle_beta   90.00
_cell.angle_gamma   90.00
#
_symmetry.space_group_name_H-M   'P 1'
#
loop_
_entity.id
_entity.type
_entity.pdbx_description
1 polymer ?
#
loop_
_entity_poly.entity_id
_entity_poly.type
_entity_poly.pdbx_seq_one_letter_code
_entity_poly.pdbx_strand_id
1 'polypeptide(L)'
;MKALLILALCAQPDSLVLAVSGASALEDLDESQMELYQHLESNPVNINFASRSALLSCGLFTQFQVVSLMEYRSQWGDILSTAELAAVDGFGESFVRAVTPYVSLKTRAPAGQSSAALERRGEASARIWAKGDDGDGALSYAGKVKYGVGSMLSAGVAFKRSYGPYLSLPDVFNWSLAMYGRRIPATIILGDFNARLGQGMLMWSGFSLSGVSSISAFYKRPSGLSPSVSYTPSGLRGAAAQLELGQFTLSAALALPARKGQSGTALAGLSWYGLKAQAGLNAVRSAHGSYGLSGDFRLNTGKTDLFGEAAWASDTQKASGLAGAVINFDYDVKLACRAYWQPDKAAAALGFQYLQNFASVEAGMKKDVGTIKYLISAPFTLPLNISATLRLKGRLEKDKGAYNAFRATVDWASSQWKLRFLTDLGKGASFSGLAYLEPGYVTDKFSLYARATLFSASTWDERIYIYERDAPGNFNMKAYYGRGWAASAVAGWKIKKQRVHLRASLSDSTRGTRLEFHGQYSIEF
;
A
#
# COMPACT_ATOMS: atom_id res chain seq x y z
N MET A 1 3.10 16.10 -29.39
CA MET A 1 3.86 16.19 -28.13
C MET A 1 3.20 17.08 -27.06
N LYS A 2 2.69 18.28 -27.33
CA LYS A 2 2.01 19.12 -26.32
C LYS A 2 0.70 18.54 -25.78
N ALA A 3 -0.08 17.80 -26.56
CA ALA A 3 -1.33 17.17 -26.11
C ALA A 3 -1.13 15.96 -25.17
N LEU A 4 -0.02 15.24 -25.29
CA LEU A 4 0.33 14.12 -24.37
C LEU A 4 0.83 14.60 -23.00
N LEU A 5 1.45 15.79 -22.94
CA LEU A 5 1.88 16.40 -21.67
C LEU A 5 0.68 16.88 -20.83
N ILE A 6 -0.40 17.29 -21.49
CA ILE A 6 -1.64 17.76 -20.83
C ILE A 6 -2.40 16.57 -20.19
N LEU A 7 -2.33 15.37 -20.76
CA LEU A 7 -2.94 14.16 -20.18
C LEU A 7 -2.25 13.70 -18.89
N ALA A 8 -0.93 13.90 -18.75
CA ALA A 8 -0.19 13.58 -17.53
C ALA A 8 -0.47 14.58 -16.39
N LEU A 9 -0.79 15.83 -16.71
CA LEU A 9 -1.15 16.87 -15.74
C LEU A 9 -2.59 16.77 -15.21
N CYS A 10 -3.45 15.99 -15.87
CA CYS A 10 -4.85 15.77 -15.46
C CYS A 10 -5.11 14.44 -14.76
N ALA A 11 -4.10 13.60 -14.57
CA ALA A 11 -4.25 12.35 -13.82
C ALA A 11 -4.62 12.68 -12.36
N GLN A 12 -5.73 12.10 -11.90
CA GLN A 12 -6.08 12.21 -10.48
C GLN A 12 -4.99 11.50 -9.66
N PRO A 13 -4.62 11.98 -8.46
CA PRO A 13 -3.68 11.28 -7.58
C PRO A 13 -4.06 9.81 -7.40
N ASP A 14 -5.35 9.53 -7.30
CA ASP A 14 -5.92 8.19 -7.20
C ASP A 14 -5.57 7.29 -8.40
N SER A 15 -5.58 7.82 -9.62
CA SER A 15 -5.27 7.05 -10.83
C SER A 15 -3.78 6.71 -10.95
N LEU A 16 -2.90 7.60 -10.47
CA LEU A 16 -1.45 7.34 -10.43
C LEU A 16 -1.12 6.25 -9.41
N VAL A 17 -1.73 6.32 -8.22
CA VAL A 17 -1.56 5.31 -7.18
C VAL A 17 -2.00 3.94 -7.69
N LEU A 18 -3.14 3.85 -8.35
CA LEU A 18 -3.63 2.59 -8.95
C LEU A 18 -2.68 2.08 -10.04
N ALA A 19 -2.18 2.96 -10.91
CA ALA A 19 -1.24 2.58 -11.97
C ALA A 19 0.08 2.02 -11.43
N VAL A 20 0.62 2.60 -10.35
CA VAL A 20 1.88 2.14 -9.74
C VAL A 20 1.67 0.89 -8.87
N SER A 21 0.60 0.84 -8.08
CA SER A 21 0.29 -0.31 -7.23
C SER A 21 -0.15 -1.54 -8.03
N GLY A 22 -0.70 -1.32 -9.22
CA GLY A 22 -1.36 -2.34 -10.03
C GLY A 22 -2.70 -2.80 -9.44
N ALA A 23 -3.24 -2.07 -8.45
CA ALA A 23 -4.55 -2.34 -7.88
C ALA A 23 -5.67 -1.93 -8.85
N SER A 24 -6.79 -2.64 -8.84
CA SER A 24 -7.92 -2.34 -9.71
C SER A 24 -8.88 -1.30 -9.13
N ALA A 25 -8.79 -1.02 -7.83
CA ALA A 25 -9.55 0.01 -7.13
C ALA A 25 -8.81 0.47 -5.86
N LEU A 26 -9.14 1.66 -5.34
CA LEU A 26 -8.55 2.17 -4.10
C LEU A 26 -8.86 1.29 -2.89
N GLU A 27 -10.02 0.65 -2.90
CA GLU A 27 -10.44 -0.31 -1.87
C GLU A 27 -9.58 -1.59 -1.82
N ASP A 28 -8.75 -1.83 -2.84
CA ASP A 28 -7.79 -2.94 -2.88
C ASP A 28 -6.43 -2.57 -2.28
N LEU A 29 -6.25 -1.32 -1.86
CA LEU A 29 -5.05 -0.81 -1.18
C LEU A 29 -5.25 -0.82 0.34
N ASP A 30 -4.16 -0.87 1.07
CA ASP A 30 -4.18 -0.68 2.52
C ASP A 30 -3.75 0.74 2.93
N GLU A 31 -3.99 1.09 4.20
CA GLU A 31 -3.62 2.40 4.75
C GLU A 31 -2.11 2.68 4.60
N SER A 32 -1.28 1.66 4.79
CA SER A 32 0.18 1.82 4.71
C SER A 32 0.66 2.08 3.27
N GLN A 33 0.00 1.47 2.29
CA GLN A 33 0.28 1.72 0.87
C GLN A 33 -0.15 3.13 0.47
N MET A 34 -1.33 3.57 0.88
CA MET A 34 -1.80 4.94 0.60
C MET A 34 -0.89 5.99 1.24
N GLU A 35 -0.50 5.82 2.51
CA GLU A 35 0.46 6.70 3.17
C GLU A 35 1.82 6.71 2.46
N LEU A 36 2.30 5.55 1.99
CA LEU A 36 3.57 5.42 1.29
C LEU A 36 3.57 6.21 -0.01
N TYR A 37 2.55 6.03 -0.87
CA TYR A 37 2.48 6.76 -2.14
C TYR A 37 2.34 8.26 -1.95
N GLN A 38 1.55 8.71 -1.00
CA GLN A 38 1.41 10.13 -0.68
C GLN A 38 2.71 10.73 -0.12
N HIS A 39 3.43 9.96 0.69
CA HIS A 39 4.77 10.37 1.15
C HIS A 39 5.76 10.49 0.00
N LEU A 40 5.76 9.53 -0.92
CA LEU A 40 6.65 9.51 -2.08
C LEU A 40 6.35 10.64 -3.08
N GLU A 41 5.10 11.06 -3.20
CA GLU A 41 4.74 12.22 -4.02
C GLU A 41 5.39 13.51 -3.51
N SER A 42 5.41 13.69 -2.18
CA SER A 42 6.08 14.84 -1.54
C SER A 42 7.60 14.65 -1.41
N ASN A 43 8.07 13.42 -1.29
CA ASN A 43 9.47 13.04 -1.08
C ASN A 43 9.91 11.94 -2.05
N PRO A 44 10.13 12.28 -3.35
CA PRO A 44 10.52 11.31 -4.36
C PRO A 44 11.82 10.59 -4.02
N VAL A 45 11.85 9.27 -4.24
CA VAL A 45 13.06 8.45 -4.05
C VAL A 45 14.09 8.83 -5.09
N ASN A 46 15.30 9.18 -4.64
CA ASN A 46 16.42 9.42 -5.57
C ASN A 46 17.02 8.08 -6.01
N ILE A 47 16.79 7.70 -7.26
CA ILE A 47 17.23 6.40 -7.80
C ILE A 47 18.75 6.32 -8.01
N ASN A 48 19.46 7.45 -8.05
CA ASN A 48 20.92 7.47 -8.21
C ASN A 48 21.69 7.32 -6.88
N PHE A 49 21.03 7.61 -5.74
CA PHE A 49 21.68 7.56 -4.42
C PHE A 49 21.13 6.49 -3.50
N ALA A 50 19.89 6.02 -3.73
CA ALA A 50 19.26 5.06 -2.86
C ALA A 50 20.03 3.73 -2.85
N SER A 51 20.20 3.14 -1.67
CA SER A 51 20.70 1.80 -1.47
C SER A 51 19.70 0.76 -1.96
N ARG A 52 20.12 -0.50 -2.11
CA ARG A 52 19.21 -1.61 -2.44
C ARG A 52 18.04 -1.69 -1.45
N SER A 53 18.35 -1.63 -0.17
CA SER A 53 17.32 -1.68 0.89
C SER A 53 16.34 -0.51 0.80
N ALA A 54 16.80 0.71 0.51
CA ALA A 54 15.95 1.87 0.33
C ALA A 54 15.04 1.74 -0.90
N LEU A 55 15.57 1.22 -2.03
CA LEU A 55 14.80 0.97 -3.24
C LEU A 55 13.75 -0.13 -3.06
N LEU A 56 14.06 -1.20 -2.31
CA LEU A 56 13.10 -2.25 -1.99
C LEU A 56 12.03 -1.76 -1.01
N SER A 57 12.42 -0.98 0.00
CA SER A 57 11.49 -0.51 1.03
C SER A 57 10.52 0.57 0.55
N CYS A 58 10.84 1.31 -0.51
CA CYS A 58 9.93 2.29 -1.09
C CYS A 58 8.71 1.67 -1.77
N GLY A 59 8.69 0.36 -2.01
CA GLY A 59 7.53 -0.36 -2.55
C GLY A 59 7.19 -0.07 -4.02
N LEU A 60 7.94 0.81 -4.70
CA LEU A 60 7.71 1.16 -6.11
C LEU A 60 8.22 0.07 -7.05
N PHE A 61 9.38 -0.52 -6.74
CA PHE A 61 10.11 -1.39 -7.63
C PHE A 61 9.98 -2.86 -7.24
N THR A 62 10.02 -3.73 -8.23
CA THR A 62 10.22 -5.17 -8.01
C THR A 62 11.69 -5.43 -7.66
N GLN A 63 11.97 -6.58 -7.04
CA GLN A 63 13.35 -6.98 -6.76
C GLN A 63 14.21 -7.04 -8.04
N PHE A 64 13.64 -7.54 -9.15
CA PHE A 64 14.31 -7.56 -10.44
C PHE A 64 14.68 -6.15 -10.91
N GLN A 65 13.74 -5.21 -10.88
CA GLN A 65 13.98 -3.81 -11.25
C GLN A 65 15.08 -3.18 -10.38
N VAL A 66 15.09 -3.45 -9.08
CA VAL A 66 16.14 -2.95 -8.18
C VAL A 66 17.51 -3.50 -8.55
N VAL A 67 17.61 -4.79 -8.83
CA VAL A 67 18.89 -5.40 -9.23
C VAL A 67 19.36 -4.84 -10.58
N SER A 68 18.46 -4.75 -11.57
CA SER A 68 18.76 -4.18 -12.90
C SER A 68 19.22 -2.72 -12.79
N LEU A 69 18.56 -1.92 -11.95
CA LEU A 69 18.93 -0.54 -11.69
C LEU A 69 20.32 -0.42 -11.02
N MET A 70 20.59 -1.26 -10.03
CA MET A 70 21.88 -1.28 -9.35
C MET A 70 23.03 -1.69 -10.30
N GLU A 71 22.79 -2.67 -11.15
CA GLU A 71 23.74 -3.11 -12.17
C GLU A 71 23.96 -2.03 -13.22
N TYR A 72 22.91 -1.41 -13.75
CA TYR A 72 23.01 -0.28 -14.67
C TYR A 72 23.89 0.83 -14.08
N ARG A 73 23.61 1.23 -12.84
CA ARG A 73 24.39 2.26 -12.13
C ARG A 73 25.87 1.87 -11.94
N SER A 74 26.17 0.61 -11.76
CA SER A 74 27.55 0.14 -11.61
C SER A 74 28.34 0.17 -12.92
N GLN A 75 27.67 -0.01 -14.05
CA GLN A 75 28.27 -0.08 -15.39
C GLN A 75 28.30 1.29 -16.08
N TRP A 76 27.23 2.05 -16.00
CA TRP A 76 27.03 3.28 -16.78
C TRP A 76 26.97 4.56 -15.94
N GLY A 77 26.87 4.44 -14.62
CA GLY A 77 26.78 5.59 -13.72
C GLY A 77 25.37 6.05 -13.43
N ASP A 78 25.22 7.36 -13.17
CA ASP A 78 23.93 7.95 -12.79
C ASP A 78 22.97 8.03 -13.98
N ILE A 79 21.69 7.74 -13.75
CA ILE A 79 20.59 7.87 -14.71
C ILE A 79 20.21 9.35 -14.82
N LEU A 80 20.24 9.90 -16.03
CA LEU A 80 20.07 11.33 -16.28
C LEU A 80 18.69 11.70 -16.84
N SER A 81 17.96 10.72 -17.40
CA SER A 81 16.67 10.97 -18.04
C SER A 81 15.67 9.84 -17.82
N THR A 82 14.38 10.15 -17.96
CA THR A 82 13.31 9.15 -17.93
C THR A 82 13.38 8.17 -19.10
N ALA A 83 13.90 8.60 -20.26
CA ALA A 83 14.13 7.72 -21.41
C ALA A 83 15.23 6.69 -21.11
N GLU A 84 16.30 7.11 -20.45
CA GLU A 84 17.37 6.23 -20.01
C GLU A 84 16.86 5.24 -18.94
N LEU A 85 16.07 5.71 -17.97
CA LEU A 85 15.42 4.82 -17.00
C LEU A 85 14.51 3.78 -17.66
N ALA A 86 13.82 4.16 -18.74
CA ALA A 86 12.95 3.23 -19.47
C ALA A 86 13.73 2.14 -20.23
N ALA A 87 15.00 2.39 -20.54
CA ALA A 87 15.89 1.41 -21.16
C ALA A 87 16.49 0.40 -20.19
N VAL A 88 16.40 0.65 -18.87
CA VAL A 88 16.83 -0.31 -17.85
C VAL A 88 15.89 -1.54 -17.86
N ASP A 89 16.47 -2.73 -17.80
CA ASP A 89 15.71 -3.98 -17.85
C ASP A 89 14.60 -4.04 -16.80
N GLY A 90 13.38 -4.35 -17.27
CA GLY A 90 12.19 -4.46 -16.44
C GLY A 90 11.46 -3.15 -16.13
N PHE A 91 11.94 -1.99 -16.62
CA PHE A 91 11.27 -0.71 -16.43
C PHE A 91 10.25 -0.43 -17.55
N GLY A 92 10.69 -0.19 -18.77
CA GLY A 92 9.81 0.14 -19.89
C GLY A 92 9.13 1.51 -19.77
N GLU A 93 8.66 2.06 -20.89
CA GLU A 93 8.10 3.43 -20.93
C GLU A 93 6.83 3.61 -20.10
N SER A 94 5.92 2.64 -20.12
CA SER A 94 4.63 2.73 -19.41
C SER A 94 4.83 2.79 -17.91
N PHE A 95 5.71 1.95 -17.36
CA PHE A 95 6.04 1.94 -15.95
C PHE A 95 6.77 3.21 -15.53
N VAL A 96 7.77 3.65 -16.31
CA VAL A 96 8.52 4.88 -16.00
C VAL A 96 7.61 6.10 -16.01
N ARG A 97 6.66 6.17 -16.92
CA ARG A 97 5.65 7.24 -16.95
C ARG A 97 4.82 7.25 -15.65
N ALA A 98 4.40 6.10 -15.19
CA ALA A 98 3.62 5.98 -13.94
C ALA A 98 4.44 6.32 -12.69
N VAL A 99 5.73 5.92 -12.65
CA VAL A 99 6.58 6.08 -11.46
C VAL A 99 7.27 7.45 -11.38
N THR A 100 7.33 8.20 -12.48
CA THR A 100 8.03 9.50 -12.55
C THR A 100 7.69 10.49 -11.42
N PRO A 101 6.43 10.64 -10.95
CA PRO A 101 6.12 11.55 -9.84
C PRO A 101 6.75 11.15 -8.50
N TYR A 102 7.13 9.88 -8.35
CA TYR A 102 7.63 9.29 -7.11
C TYR A 102 9.13 9.09 -7.07
N VAL A 103 9.84 9.44 -8.17
CA VAL A 103 11.29 9.27 -8.30
C VAL A 103 11.99 10.58 -8.63
N SER A 104 13.25 10.67 -8.23
CA SER A 104 14.14 11.79 -8.53
C SER A 104 15.39 11.29 -9.25
N LEU A 105 15.74 11.96 -10.34
CA LEU A 105 16.95 11.69 -11.15
C LEU A 105 18.12 12.63 -10.79
N LYS A 106 18.07 13.31 -9.63
CA LYS A 106 19.17 14.18 -9.19
C LYS A 106 20.49 13.40 -9.15
N THR A 107 21.53 13.96 -9.77
CA THR A 107 22.87 13.38 -9.83
C THR A 107 23.74 13.83 -8.67
N ARG A 108 24.89 13.21 -8.48
CA ARG A 108 25.92 13.67 -7.54
C ARG A 108 26.43 15.04 -8.00
N ALA A 109 26.45 16.00 -7.08
CA ALA A 109 27.05 17.29 -7.39
C ALA A 109 28.55 17.13 -7.65
N PRO A 110 29.13 17.89 -8.59
CA PRO A 110 30.59 17.99 -8.76
C PRO A 110 31.28 18.34 -7.43
N ALA A 111 32.56 17.96 -7.31
CA ALA A 111 33.35 18.27 -6.12
C ALA A 111 33.31 19.78 -5.83
N GLY A 112 32.95 20.16 -4.61
CA GLY A 112 32.85 21.57 -4.18
C GLY A 112 31.43 22.15 -4.17
N GLN A 113 30.40 21.44 -4.68
CA GLN A 113 29.01 21.84 -4.53
C GLN A 113 28.32 21.07 -3.41
N SER A 114 27.34 21.70 -2.74
CA SER A 114 26.50 21.06 -1.73
C SER A 114 25.73 19.90 -2.37
N SER A 115 26.08 18.68 -1.99
CA SER A 115 25.48 17.48 -2.59
C SER A 115 24.02 17.34 -2.12
N ALA A 116 23.13 16.90 -3.02
CA ALA A 116 21.75 16.50 -2.68
C ALA A 116 21.68 15.44 -1.56
N ALA A 117 22.78 14.78 -1.25
CA ALA A 117 22.93 13.84 -0.16
C ALA A 117 22.80 14.46 1.25
N LEU A 118 22.88 15.78 1.39
CA LEU A 118 22.74 16.51 2.66
C LEU A 118 21.47 17.40 2.69
N GLU A 119 20.61 17.30 1.69
CA GLU A 119 19.34 18.04 1.68
C GLU A 119 18.50 17.65 2.90
N ARG A 120 18.14 18.65 3.69
CA ARG A 120 17.29 18.46 4.88
C ARG A 120 15.85 18.64 4.48
N ARG A 121 15.00 17.72 4.91
CA ARG A 121 13.56 17.75 4.67
C ARG A 121 12.83 17.32 5.92
N GLY A 122 11.81 18.06 6.24
CA GLY A 122 10.91 17.73 7.34
C GLY A 122 9.47 17.85 6.92
N GLU A 123 8.63 17.03 7.51
CA GLU A 123 7.18 17.12 7.38
C GLU A 123 6.56 16.96 8.78
N ALA A 124 5.57 17.78 9.08
CA ALA A 124 4.78 17.65 10.29
C ALA A 124 3.29 17.66 9.92
N SER A 125 2.50 16.85 10.59
CA SER A 125 1.04 16.84 10.46
C SER A 125 0.36 16.72 11.80
N ALA A 126 -0.74 17.45 11.96
CA ALA A 126 -1.65 17.36 13.09
C ALA A 126 -3.06 17.03 12.56
N ARG A 127 -3.76 16.15 13.25
CA ARG A 127 -5.08 15.66 12.87
C ARG A 127 -6.03 15.71 14.05
N ILE A 128 -7.28 15.99 13.77
CA ILE A 128 -8.38 15.91 14.73
C ILE A 128 -9.58 15.24 14.06
N TRP A 129 -10.23 14.36 14.77
CA TRP A 129 -11.48 13.73 14.36
C TRP A 129 -12.50 13.89 15.48
N ALA A 130 -13.67 14.35 15.12
CA ALA A 130 -14.81 14.38 16.00
C ALA A 130 -15.93 13.55 15.38
N LYS A 131 -16.64 12.79 16.17
CA LYS A 131 -17.85 12.09 15.76
C LYS A 131 -18.94 12.25 16.80
N GLY A 132 -20.17 12.34 16.35
CA GLY A 132 -21.37 12.30 17.18
C GLY A 132 -22.28 11.19 16.67
N ASP A 133 -22.67 10.27 17.56
CA ASP A 133 -23.63 9.20 17.31
C ASP A 133 -24.80 9.42 18.26
N ASP A 134 -26.00 9.76 17.74
CA ASP A 134 -27.26 9.91 18.50
C ASP A 134 -27.15 10.69 19.82
N GLY A 135 -26.30 11.74 19.85
CA GLY A 135 -26.11 12.61 21.00
C GLY A 135 -24.80 12.34 21.79
N ASP A 136 -24.15 11.23 21.60
CA ASP A 136 -22.86 10.94 22.20
C ASP A 136 -21.71 11.44 21.33
N GLY A 137 -20.86 12.32 21.89
CA GLY A 137 -19.70 12.89 21.22
C GLY A 137 -18.41 12.13 21.56
N ALA A 138 -17.56 11.90 20.57
CA ALA A 138 -16.24 11.36 20.78
C ALA A 138 -15.20 12.10 19.94
N LEU A 139 -14.04 12.35 20.55
CA LEU A 139 -12.92 13.06 19.97
C LEU A 139 -11.69 12.16 19.87
N SER A 140 -10.96 12.30 18.77
CA SER A 140 -9.66 11.66 18.53
C SER A 140 -8.69 12.69 17.98
N TYR A 141 -7.41 12.58 18.29
CA TYR A 141 -6.38 13.41 17.69
C TYR A 141 -5.11 12.62 17.43
N ALA A 142 -4.30 13.11 16.50
CA ALA A 142 -3.01 12.52 16.19
C ALA A 142 -2.02 13.58 15.70
N GLY A 143 -0.73 13.29 15.88
CA GLY A 143 0.36 14.08 15.34
C GLY A 143 1.45 13.18 14.79
N LYS A 144 2.09 13.62 13.71
CA LYS A 144 3.22 12.93 13.09
C LYS A 144 4.26 13.96 12.66
N VAL A 145 5.51 13.68 12.97
CA VAL A 145 6.66 14.45 12.48
C VAL A 145 7.65 13.47 11.88
N LYS A 146 8.12 13.77 10.67
CA LYS A 146 9.20 13.05 10.01
C LYS A 146 10.29 14.05 9.62
N TYR A 147 11.54 13.64 9.77
CA TYR A 147 12.68 14.43 9.41
C TYR A 147 13.74 13.55 8.75
N GLY A 148 14.32 14.03 7.66
CA GLY A 148 15.36 13.35 6.91
C GLY A 148 16.54 14.25 6.58
N VAL A 149 17.72 13.66 6.53
CA VAL A 149 18.96 14.31 6.06
C VAL A 149 19.47 13.51 4.88
N GLY A 150 19.11 13.95 3.68
CA GLY A 150 19.42 13.28 2.42
C GLY A 150 19.13 11.80 2.45
N SER A 151 20.13 10.99 2.07
CA SER A 151 20.08 9.53 2.13
C SER A 151 20.78 8.93 3.37
N MET A 152 21.06 9.74 4.40
CA MET A 152 21.87 9.31 5.55
C MET A 152 21.04 9.03 6.81
N LEU A 153 19.99 9.81 7.03
CA LEU A 153 19.21 9.75 8.26
C LEU A 153 17.73 9.91 7.96
N SER A 154 16.90 9.11 8.61
CA SER A 154 15.45 9.30 8.66
C SER A 154 15.00 9.12 10.12
N ALA A 155 14.29 10.10 10.65
CA ALA A 155 13.73 10.05 11.99
C ALA A 155 12.25 10.40 11.93
N GLY A 156 11.45 9.80 12.80
CA GLY A 156 10.04 10.13 12.87
C GLY A 156 9.41 9.76 14.19
N VAL A 157 8.35 10.48 14.51
CA VAL A 157 7.51 10.27 15.69
C VAL A 157 6.05 10.40 15.27
N ALA A 158 5.21 9.50 15.73
CA ALA A 158 3.77 9.57 15.57
C ALA A 158 3.08 9.25 16.90
N PHE A 159 2.03 9.97 17.19
CA PHE A 159 1.17 9.69 18.33
C PHE A 159 -0.29 9.83 17.94
N LYS A 160 -1.14 9.08 18.61
CA LYS A 160 -2.59 9.11 18.39
C LYS A 160 -3.31 8.86 19.71
N ARG A 161 -4.42 9.55 19.87
CA ARG A 161 -5.46 9.23 20.85
C ARG A 161 -6.66 8.65 20.13
N SER A 162 -7.06 7.45 20.50
CA SER A 162 -8.30 6.83 20.01
C SER A 162 -9.53 7.60 20.48
N TYR A 163 -10.66 7.39 19.81
CA TYR A 163 -11.90 8.06 20.17
C TYR A 163 -12.27 7.86 21.65
N GLY A 164 -12.60 8.95 22.31
CA GLY A 164 -13.05 8.98 23.69
C GLY A 164 -13.83 10.26 23.99
N PRO A 165 -14.57 10.30 25.12
CA PRO A 165 -15.39 11.45 25.48
C PRO A 165 -14.57 12.67 25.90
N TYR A 166 -13.31 12.48 26.30
CA TYR A 166 -12.44 13.54 26.79
C TYR A 166 -11.09 13.54 26.10
N LEU A 167 -10.43 14.71 26.04
CA LEU A 167 -9.04 14.84 25.67
C LEU A 167 -8.16 14.24 26.81
N SER A 168 -7.41 13.22 26.50
CA SER A 168 -6.46 12.58 27.40
C SER A 168 -5.15 12.29 26.68
N LEU A 169 -4.14 11.78 27.38
CA LEU A 169 -2.85 11.44 26.77
C LEU A 169 -3.00 10.44 25.61
N PRO A 170 -2.10 10.50 24.60
CA PRO A 170 -2.08 9.54 23.51
C PRO A 170 -1.99 8.10 24.03
N ASP A 171 -2.76 7.21 23.44
CA ASP A 171 -2.73 5.76 23.71
C ASP A 171 -1.82 5.00 22.71
N VAL A 172 -1.46 5.63 21.61
CA VAL A 172 -0.47 5.14 20.66
C VAL A 172 0.68 6.12 20.58
N PHE A 173 1.90 5.60 20.70
CA PHE A 173 3.13 6.36 20.50
C PHE A 173 4.14 5.51 19.74
N ASN A 174 4.52 5.94 18.55
CA ASN A 174 5.49 5.27 17.68
C ASN A 174 6.63 6.22 17.34
N TRP A 175 7.84 5.69 17.27
CA TRP A 175 9.01 6.45 16.84
C TRP A 175 10.01 5.55 16.12
N SER A 176 10.74 6.10 15.18
CA SER A 176 11.79 5.38 14.47
C SER A 176 12.94 6.31 14.12
N LEU A 177 14.14 5.78 14.22
CA LEU A 177 15.37 6.41 13.78
C LEU A 177 16.11 5.43 12.89
N ALA A 178 16.33 5.78 11.63
CA ALA A 178 17.08 4.97 10.68
C ALA A 178 18.32 5.72 10.17
N MET A 179 19.46 5.05 10.23
CA MET A 179 20.76 5.53 9.74
C MET A 179 21.21 4.66 8.57
N TYR A 180 21.64 5.31 7.49
CA TYR A 180 22.05 4.65 6.25
C TYR A 180 23.53 4.93 6.01
N GLY A 181 24.34 3.88 6.02
CA GLY A 181 25.78 3.97 5.79
C GLY A 181 26.13 4.32 4.34
N ARG A 182 27.08 5.22 4.14
CA ARG A 182 27.52 5.66 2.81
C ARG A 182 28.72 4.87 2.27
N ARG A 183 29.67 4.51 3.14
CA ARG A 183 30.86 3.73 2.76
C ARG A 183 30.59 2.23 2.83
N ILE A 184 29.97 1.81 3.91
CA ILE A 184 29.46 0.45 4.10
C ILE A 184 27.96 0.56 3.90
N PRO A 185 27.36 -0.09 2.89
CA PRO A 185 25.93 -0.04 2.63
C PRO A 185 25.19 -0.84 3.72
N ALA A 186 25.05 -0.20 4.88
CA ALA A 186 24.38 -0.72 6.06
C ALA A 186 23.22 0.19 6.45
N THR A 187 22.14 -0.39 6.92
CA THR A 187 21.00 0.31 7.51
C THR A 187 20.86 -0.13 8.96
N ILE A 188 20.79 0.83 9.88
CA ILE A 188 20.54 0.58 11.30
C ILE A 188 19.26 1.30 11.66
N ILE A 189 18.32 0.61 12.31
CA ILE A 189 17.01 1.14 12.69
C ILE A 189 16.85 0.95 14.20
N LEU A 190 16.46 2.01 14.88
CA LEU A 190 16.10 2.02 16.30
C LEU A 190 14.65 2.48 16.45
N GLY A 191 13.91 1.88 17.37
CA GLY A 191 12.49 2.16 17.61
C GLY A 191 11.58 1.24 16.81
N ASP A 192 10.56 1.80 16.16
CA ASP A 192 9.56 1.01 15.44
C ASP A 192 10.00 0.71 14.01
N PHE A 193 9.89 -0.55 13.60
CA PHE A 193 10.28 -1.01 12.27
C PHE A 193 9.36 -2.10 11.75
N ASN A 194 9.30 -2.24 10.43
CA ASN A 194 8.66 -3.35 9.75
C ASN A 194 9.70 -4.39 9.33
N ALA A 195 9.31 -5.66 9.39
CA ALA A 195 10.08 -6.78 8.85
C ALA A 195 9.20 -7.52 7.83
N ARG A 196 9.63 -7.53 6.57
CA ARG A 196 8.92 -8.17 5.44
C ARG A 196 9.90 -9.04 4.69
N LEU A 197 9.90 -10.32 5.04
CA LEU A 197 10.85 -11.32 4.54
C LEU A 197 10.13 -12.37 3.69
N GLY A 198 10.77 -12.82 2.61
CA GLY A 198 10.24 -13.83 1.70
C GLY A 198 8.88 -13.48 1.11
N GLN A 199 8.00 -14.46 0.97
CA GLN A 199 6.60 -14.29 0.60
C GLN A 199 5.69 -14.11 1.82
N GLY A 200 6.28 -13.94 3.01
CA GLY A 200 5.59 -13.69 4.27
C GLY A 200 4.89 -14.89 4.86
N MET A 201 5.45 -16.08 4.66
CA MET A 201 4.99 -17.30 5.32
C MET A 201 5.44 -17.33 6.78
N LEU A 202 6.67 -16.87 7.05
CA LEU A 202 7.25 -16.84 8.39
C LEU A 202 7.14 -15.46 9.05
N MET A 203 7.50 -14.39 8.32
CA MET A 203 7.55 -13.03 8.88
C MET A 203 7.07 -11.97 7.90
N TRP A 204 5.96 -11.34 8.27
CA TRP A 204 5.43 -10.19 7.55
C TRP A 204 4.72 -9.24 8.52
N SER A 205 5.36 -8.14 8.84
CA SER A 205 4.76 -7.09 9.68
C SER A 205 3.97 -6.09 8.84
N GLY A 206 2.97 -5.48 9.46
CA GLY A 206 2.05 -4.56 8.82
C GLY A 206 0.79 -5.25 8.31
N PHE A 207 -0.17 -4.43 7.88
CA PHE A 207 -1.44 -4.91 7.33
C PHE A 207 -1.23 -5.48 5.93
N SER A 208 -1.99 -6.51 5.58
CA SER A 208 -2.04 -7.09 4.24
C SER A 208 -3.48 -7.45 3.92
N LEU A 209 -4.05 -6.85 2.89
CA LEU A 209 -5.36 -7.24 2.39
C LEU A 209 -5.31 -8.65 1.82
N SER A 210 -6.34 -9.44 2.12
CA SER A 210 -6.50 -10.77 1.56
C SER A 210 -7.25 -10.69 0.23
N GLY A 211 -6.79 -11.44 -0.76
CA GLY A 211 -7.44 -11.56 -2.07
C GLY A 211 -6.49 -11.26 -3.21
N VAL A 212 -6.90 -11.62 -4.40
CA VAL A 212 -6.15 -11.44 -5.64
C VAL A 212 -6.94 -10.49 -6.55
N SER A 213 -6.71 -9.20 -6.38
CA SER A 213 -7.40 -8.13 -7.12
C SER A 213 -6.62 -7.63 -8.34
N SER A 214 -5.37 -8.11 -8.51
CA SER A 214 -4.49 -7.78 -9.63
C SER A 214 -3.38 -8.81 -9.77
N ILE A 215 -2.65 -8.82 -10.88
CA ILE A 215 -1.48 -9.69 -11.06
C ILE A 215 -0.42 -9.45 -9.96
N SER A 216 -0.21 -8.20 -9.55
CA SER A 216 0.75 -7.87 -8.50
C SER A 216 0.36 -8.41 -7.11
N ALA A 217 -0.90 -8.77 -6.88
CA ALA A 217 -1.37 -9.36 -5.63
C ALA A 217 -1.07 -10.86 -5.49
N PHE A 218 -0.58 -11.52 -6.55
CA PHE A 218 -0.23 -12.94 -6.51
C PHE A 218 1.06 -13.21 -5.73
N TYR A 219 1.97 -12.26 -5.69
CA TYR A 219 3.22 -12.37 -4.94
C TYR A 219 3.44 -11.16 -4.04
N LYS A 220 4.14 -11.36 -2.94
CA LYS A 220 4.55 -10.26 -2.08
C LYS A 220 5.92 -9.72 -2.51
N ARG A 221 6.14 -8.43 -2.28
CA ARG A 221 7.43 -7.76 -2.51
C ARG A 221 8.14 -7.59 -1.17
N PRO A 222 9.09 -8.47 -0.81
CA PRO A 222 9.82 -8.32 0.44
C PRO A 222 10.64 -7.05 0.42
N SER A 223 10.49 -6.22 1.45
CA SER A 223 11.23 -4.96 1.62
C SER A 223 12.36 -5.06 2.65
N GLY A 224 12.58 -6.24 3.23
CA GLY A 224 13.54 -6.42 4.30
C GLY A 224 13.09 -5.72 5.58
N LEU A 225 14.04 -5.03 6.23
CA LEU A 225 13.80 -4.23 7.42
C LEU A 225 13.65 -2.75 7.03
N SER A 226 12.59 -2.09 7.48
CA SER A 226 12.32 -0.68 7.15
C SER A 226 11.78 0.09 8.36
N PRO A 227 12.14 1.38 8.54
CA PRO A 227 11.59 2.20 9.61
C PRO A 227 10.07 2.33 9.47
N SER A 228 9.37 2.37 10.60
CA SER A 228 7.91 2.48 10.65
C SER A 228 7.48 3.62 11.57
N VAL A 229 6.77 4.61 11.01
CA VAL A 229 6.17 5.71 11.77
C VAL A 229 4.71 5.78 11.37
N SER A 230 3.85 5.08 12.10
CA SER A 230 2.43 4.92 11.81
C SER A 230 1.56 5.34 12.99
N TYR A 231 0.31 5.68 12.74
CA TYR A 231 -0.71 5.90 13.78
C TYR A 231 -1.27 4.61 14.37
N THR A 232 -0.91 3.47 13.78
CA THR A 232 -1.30 2.15 14.27
C THR A 232 -0.08 1.35 14.66
N PRO A 233 -0.08 0.64 15.80
CA PRO A 233 1.02 -0.22 16.21
C PRO A 233 1.03 -1.50 15.36
N SER A 234 1.59 -1.44 14.16
CA SER A 234 1.61 -2.56 13.20
C SER A 234 2.99 -3.19 13.03
N GLY A 235 4.04 -2.55 13.55
CA GLY A 235 5.43 -2.98 13.43
C GLY A 235 5.98 -3.66 14.69
N LEU A 236 7.25 -3.98 14.62
CA LEU A 236 8.08 -4.42 15.74
C LEU A 236 8.78 -3.20 16.35
N ARG A 237 9.07 -3.22 17.67
CA ARG A 237 9.80 -2.15 18.36
C ARG A 237 11.08 -2.71 18.94
N GLY A 238 12.22 -2.08 18.62
CA GLY A 238 13.53 -2.52 19.11
C GLY A 238 14.69 -1.98 18.30
N ALA A 239 15.59 -2.86 17.90
CA ALA A 239 16.72 -2.54 17.04
C ALA A 239 16.79 -3.50 15.85
N ALA A 240 17.11 -2.97 14.68
CA ALA A 240 17.25 -3.76 13.47
C ALA A 240 18.45 -3.26 12.65
N ALA A 241 19.12 -4.17 11.95
CA ALA A 241 20.24 -3.87 11.09
C ALA A 241 20.20 -4.68 9.80
N GLN A 242 20.59 -4.06 8.70
CA GLN A 242 20.85 -4.71 7.41
C GLN A 242 22.23 -4.32 6.90
N LEU A 243 22.94 -5.28 6.33
CA LEU A 243 24.25 -5.09 5.72
C LEU A 243 24.23 -5.64 4.30
N GLU A 244 24.55 -4.81 3.32
CA GLU A 244 24.62 -5.18 1.90
C GLU A 244 26.07 -5.49 1.52
N LEU A 245 26.35 -6.73 1.13
CA LEU A 245 27.67 -7.24 0.74
C LEU A 245 27.60 -7.77 -0.69
N GLY A 246 27.86 -6.90 -1.67
CA GLY A 246 27.71 -7.24 -3.08
C GLY A 246 26.28 -7.69 -3.39
N GLN A 247 26.10 -8.95 -3.81
CA GLN A 247 24.77 -9.52 -4.08
C GLN A 247 24.05 -10.03 -2.82
N PHE A 248 24.69 -10.08 -1.67
CA PHE A 248 24.11 -10.57 -0.43
C PHE A 248 23.58 -9.42 0.44
N THR A 249 22.54 -9.70 1.21
CA THR A 249 22.03 -8.83 2.27
C THR A 249 21.84 -9.67 3.53
N LEU A 250 22.53 -9.29 4.59
CA LEU A 250 22.35 -9.84 5.93
C LEU A 250 21.36 -8.93 6.69
N SER A 251 20.39 -9.51 7.35
CA SER A 251 19.39 -8.81 8.14
C SER A 251 19.33 -9.42 9.53
N ALA A 252 19.29 -8.59 10.57
CA ALA A 252 19.10 -9.03 11.94
C ALA A 252 18.24 -8.01 12.70
N ALA A 253 17.37 -8.47 13.59
CA ALA A 253 16.64 -7.58 14.47
C ALA A 253 16.27 -8.25 15.78
N LEU A 254 16.16 -7.40 16.82
CA LEU A 254 15.68 -7.75 18.15
C LEU A 254 14.53 -6.80 18.50
N ALA A 255 13.35 -7.34 18.72
CA ALA A 255 12.18 -6.58 19.12
C ALA A 255 11.83 -6.89 20.58
N LEU A 256 11.43 -5.83 21.28
CA LEU A 256 10.93 -5.91 22.64
C LEU A 256 9.60 -6.66 22.68
N PRO A 257 9.25 -7.29 23.81
CA PRO A 257 7.96 -7.92 23.97
C PRO A 257 6.82 -6.90 23.85
N ALA A 258 5.79 -7.23 23.08
CA ALA A 258 4.63 -6.37 22.88
C ALA A 258 3.71 -6.34 24.14
N ARG A 259 3.75 -7.40 24.96
CA ARG A 259 2.92 -7.55 26.16
C ARG A 259 3.76 -8.07 27.33
N LYS A 260 3.37 -7.70 28.55
CA LYS A 260 3.97 -8.23 29.77
C LYS A 260 3.85 -9.77 29.81
N GLY A 261 4.94 -10.46 30.10
CA GLY A 261 4.99 -11.93 30.13
C GLY A 261 5.31 -12.61 28.80
N GLN A 262 5.49 -11.85 27.70
CA GLN A 262 6.01 -12.39 26.44
C GLN A 262 7.53 -12.23 26.36
N SER A 263 8.18 -13.06 25.58
CA SER A 263 9.58 -12.90 25.17
C SER A 263 9.69 -11.84 24.07
N GLY A 264 10.88 -11.28 23.88
CA GLY A 264 11.17 -10.50 22.69
C GLY A 264 11.18 -11.36 21.42
N THR A 265 10.98 -10.73 20.28
CA THR A 265 11.11 -11.38 18.96
C THR A 265 12.52 -11.14 18.43
N ALA A 266 13.20 -12.19 18.00
CA ALA A 266 14.48 -12.10 17.31
C ALA A 266 14.32 -12.62 15.88
N LEU A 267 14.97 -11.98 14.92
CA LEU A 267 15.00 -12.44 13.55
C LEU A 267 16.40 -12.30 12.95
N ALA A 268 16.71 -13.21 12.02
CA ALA A 268 17.89 -13.18 11.17
C ALA A 268 17.49 -13.58 9.75
N GLY A 269 18.12 -12.97 8.76
CA GLY A 269 17.87 -13.27 7.36
C GLY A 269 19.14 -13.12 6.53
N LEU A 270 19.30 -13.99 5.55
CA LEU A 270 20.31 -13.91 4.50
C LEU A 270 19.57 -13.95 3.16
N SER A 271 19.76 -12.91 2.35
CA SER A 271 19.17 -12.85 1.01
C SER A 271 20.27 -12.68 -0.03
N TRP A 272 20.16 -13.41 -1.12
CA TRP A 272 21.02 -13.27 -2.29
C TRP A 272 20.20 -12.72 -3.46
N TYR A 273 20.77 -11.74 -4.18
CA TYR A 273 20.13 -11.02 -5.28
C TYR A 273 20.96 -11.13 -6.55
N GLY A 274 20.61 -12.05 -7.43
CA GLY A 274 21.12 -12.11 -8.79
C GLY A 274 20.08 -11.55 -9.79
N LEU A 275 20.50 -11.28 -11.03
CA LEU A 275 19.60 -10.74 -12.07
C LEU A 275 18.42 -11.65 -12.37
N LYS A 276 18.66 -12.93 -12.56
CA LYS A 276 17.63 -13.89 -12.96
C LYS A 276 17.08 -14.69 -11.79
N ALA A 277 17.79 -14.74 -10.67
CA ALA A 277 17.39 -15.55 -9.53
C ALA A 277 17.69 -14.81 -8.22
N GLN A 278 16.85 -15.04 -7.24
CA GLN A 278 16.97 -14.54 -5.88
C GLN A 278 16.62 -15.66 -4.92
N ALA A 279 17.27 -15.68 -3.76
CA ALA A 279 16.99 -16.66 -2.72
C ALA A 279 17.15 -16.01 -1.34
N GLY A 280 16.36 -16.47 -0.37
CA GLY A 280 16.42 -16.02 1.00
C GLY A 280 16.33 -17.18 1.98
N LEU A 281 17.02 -17.03 3.11
CA LEU A 281 16.90 -17.91 4.28
C LEU A 281 16.58 -17.03 5.48
N ASN A 282 15.55 -17.35 6.22
CA ASN A 282 15.07 -16.54 7.33
C ASN A 282 14.85 -17.41 8.57
N ALA A 283 15.23 -16.89 9.72
CA ALA A 283 15.00 -17.50 11.02
C ALA A 283 14.33 -16.49 11.94
N VAL A 284 13.33 -16.92 12.68
CA VAL A 284 12.58 -16.09 13.62
C VAL A 284 12.39 -16.86 14.92
N ARG A 285 12.68 -16.19 16.05
CA ARG A 285 12.19 -16.58 17.38
C ARG A 285 11.01 -15.67 17.72
N SER A 286 9.84 -16.24 17.86
CA SER A 286 8.61 -15.47 18.12
C SER A 286 8.54 -14.98 19.58
N ALA A 287 7.64 -14.03 19.82
CA ALA A 287 7.33 -13.52 21.17
C ALA A 287 6.80 -14.60 22.14
N HIS A 288 6.32 -15.72 21.64
CA HIS A 288 5.88 -16.88 22.44
C HIS A 288 6.98 -17.93 22.65
N GLY A 289 8.22 -17.63 22.20
CA GLY A 289 9.37 -18.52 22.37
C GLY A 289 9.47 -19.62 21.31
N SER A 290 8.53 -19.71 20.35
CA SER A 290 8.63 -20.62 19.23
C SER A 290 9.70 -20.18 18.22
N TYR A 291 10.29 -21.14 17.53
CA TYR A 291 11.27 -20.91 16.48
C TYR A 291 10.66 -21.23 15.13
N GLY A 292 11.02 -20.46 14.12
CA GLY A 292 10.63 -20.70 12.73
C GLY A 292 11.79 -20.50 11.80
N LEU A 293 11.82 -21.30 10.73
CA LEU A 293 12.77 -21.21 9.64
C LEU A 293 12.01 -21.14 8.32
N SER A 294 12.48 -20.31 7.38
CA SER A 294 11.94 -20.33 6.01
C SER A 294 13.05 -20.18 4.97
N GLY A 295 12.78 -20.75 3.80
CA GLY A 295 13.54 -20.52 2.59
C GLY A 295 12.62 -20.00 1.49
N ASP A 296 13.01 -18.93 0.83
CA ASP A 296 12.29 -18.34 -0.28
C ASP A 296 13.15 -18.24 -1.54
N PHE A 297 12.49 -18.23 -2.68
CA PHE A 297 13.14 -18.05 -3.96
C PHE A 297 12.27 -17.23 -4.92
N ARG A 298 12.92 -16.60 -5.88
CA ARG A 298 12.31 -16.03 -7.09
C ARG A 298 13.22 -16.26 -8.28
N LEU A 299 12.65 -16.70 -9.39
CA LEU A 299 13.35 -16.94 -10.64
C LEU A 299 12.64 -16.18 -11.76
N ASN A 300 13.36 -15.31 -12.44
CA ASN A 300 12.88 -14.56 -13.60
C ASN A 300 13.59 -15.05 -14.86
N THR A 301 12.82 -15.58 -15.80
CA THR A 301 13.32 -16.05 -17.11
C THR A 301 13.05 -15.07 -18.24
N GLY A 302 12.65 -13.82 -17.92
CA GLY A 302 12.19 -12.80 -18.87
C GLY A 302 10.69 -12.91 -19.15
N LYS A 303 10.19 -14.08 -19.52
CA LYS A 303 8.74 -14.32 -19.73
C LYS A 303 8.02 -14.85 -18.52
N THR A 304 8.72 -15.53 -17.61
CA THR A 304 8.11 -16.19 -16.45
C THR A 304 8.81 -15.78 -15.17
N ASP A 305 8.05 -15.31 -14.20
CA ASP A 305 8.44 -15.13 -12.81
C ASP A 305 7.92 -16.31 -11.99
N LEU A 306 8.81 -17.14 -11.47
CA LEU A 306 8.50 -18.19 -10.49
C LEU A 306 8.86 -17.66 -9.10
N PHE A 307 8.04 -17.96 -8.10
CA PHE A 307 8.30 -17.56 -6.72
C PHE A 307 7.76 -18.59 -5.74
N GLY A 308 8.37 -18.65 -4.58
CA GLY A 308 7.91 -19.54 -3.51
C GLY A 308 8.59 -19.29 -2.19
N GLU A 309 7.99 -19.81 -1.14
CA GLU A 309 8.54 -19.87 0.21
C GLU A 309 8.05 -21.15 0.89
N ALA A 310 8.96 -21.86 1.52
CA ALA A 310 8.65 -22.95 2.44
C ALA A 310 9.08 -22.53 3.85
N ALA A 311 8.23 -22.74 4.85
CA ALA A 311 8.48 -22.41 6.22
C ALA A 311 8.11 -23.54 7.17
N TRP A 312 8.83 -23.63 8.27
CA TRP A 312 8.57 -24.54 9.37
C TRP A 312 8.55 -23.76 10.69
N ALA A 313 7.65 -24.13 11.60
CA ALA A 313 7.54 -23.52 12.90
C ALA A 313 7.43 -24.58 14.01
N SER A 314 8.18 -24.38 15.09
CA SER A 314 8.30 -25.35 16.19
C SER A 314 7.04 -25.52 17.03
N ASP A 315 6.18 -24.51 17.08
CA ASP A 315 4.91 -24.53 17.81
C ASP A 315 3.88 -25.47 17.21
N THR A 316 3.78 -25.47 15.88
CA THR A 316 2.87 -26.35 15.15
C THR A 316 3.53 -27.66 14.75
N GLN A 317 4.86 -27.73 14.71
CA GLN A 317 5.68 -28.81 14.14
C GLN A 317 5.28 -29.17 12.69
N LYS A 318 4.63 -28.24 12.00
CA LYS A 318 4.13 -28.43 10.63
C LYS A 318 4.81 -27.49 9.66
N ALA A 319 5.01 -27.98 8.46
CA ALA A 319 5.46 -27.15 7.35
C ALA A 319 4.29 -26.34 6.79
N SER A 320 4.60 -25.17 6.27
CA SER A 320 3.73 -24.33 5.47
C SER A 320 4.47 -23.90 4.21
N GLY A 321 3.75 -23.58 3.16
CA GLY A 321 4.39 -23.20 1.92
C GLY A 321 3.51 -22.39 1.00
N LEU A 322 4.16 -21.69 0.09
CA LEU A 322 3.57 -20.93 -0.98
C LEU A 322 4.40 -21.13 -2.24
N ALA A 323 3.75 -21.34 -3.36
CA ALA A 323 4.39 -21.35 -4.66
C ALA A 323 3.47 -20.68 -5.70
N GLY A 324 4.07 -20.07 -6.69
CA GLY A 324 3.32 -19.44 -7.76
C GLY A 324 4.18 -19.05 -8.96
N ALA A 325 3.50 -18.63 -10.01
CA ALA A 325 4.10 -18.16 -11.23
C ALA A 325 3.31 -16.99 -11.81
N VAL A 326 4.01 -16.07 -12.47
CA VAL A 326 3.44 -15.06 -13.37
C VAL A 326 4.07 -15.26 -14.73
N ILE A 327 3.26 -15.53 -15.74
CA ILE A 327 3.68 -15.76 -17.13
C ILE A 327 3.24 -14.57 -17.97
N ASN A 328 4.20 -13.91 -18.60
CA ASN A 328 3.98 -12.84 -19.56
C ASN A 328 4.06 -13.44 -20.97
N PHE A 329 2.91 -13.65 -21.61
CA PHE A 329 2.86 -14.15 -23.00
C PHE A 329 3.25 -13.07 -23.98
N ASP A 330 2.80 -11.84 -23.72
CA ASP A 330 3.10 -10.63 -24.46
C ASP A 330 2.98 -9.45 -23.48
N TYR A 331 3.30 -8.22 -23.94
CA TYR A 331 3.20 -7.01 -23.11
C TYR A 331 1.81 -6.84 -22.48
N ASP A 332 0.78 -7.29 -23.18
CA ASP A 332 -0.62 -7.08 -22.83
C ASP A 332 -1.31 -8.30 -22.19
N VAL A 333 -0.69 -9.49 -22.24
CA VAL A 333 -1.30 -10.74 -21.76
C VAL A 333 -0.46 -11.36 -20.66
N LYS A 334 -1.07 -11.49 -19.47
CA LYS A 334 -0.42 -12.10 -18.30
C LYS A 334 -1.33 -13.14 -17.66
N LEU A 335 -0.74 -14.25 -17.28
CA LEU A 335 -1.37 -15.29 -16.47
C LEU A 335 -0.61 -15.39 -15.14
N ALA A 336 -1.34 -15.49 -14.04
CA ALA A 336 -0.75 -15.71 -12.72
C ALA A 336 -1.41 -16.90 -12.04
N CYS A 337 -0.63 -17.68 -11.32
CA CYS A 337 -1.14 -18.70 -10.43
C CYS A 337 -0.41 -18.66 -9.09
N ARG A 338 -1.10 -19.04 -8.03
CA ARG A 338 -0.54 -19.14 -6.69
C ARG A 338 -1.28 -20.22 -5.91
N ALA A 339 -0.53 -21.03 -5.19
CA ALA A 339 -1.07 -21.93 -4.18
C ALA A 339 -0.33 -21.72 -2.86
N TYR A 340 -1.05 -21.78 -1.75
CA TYR A 340 -0.44 -21.80 -0.43
C TYR A 340 -1.15 -22.77 0.49
N TRP A 341 -0.40 -23.30 1.46
CA TRP A 341 -0.92 -24.13 2.53
C TRP A 341 -0.29 -23.75 3.86
N GLN A 342 -1.07 -23.84 4.89
CA GLN A 342 -0.70 -23.69 6.29
C GLN A 342 -1.48 -24.74 7.10
N PRO A 343 -1.13 -25.01 8.36
CA PRO A 343 -1.75 -26.09 9.13
C PRO A 343 -3.28 -26.11 9.15
N ASP A 344 -3.93 -24.94 9.08
CA ASP A 344 -5.38 -24.79 9.21
C ASP A 344 -6.05 -24.13 8.00
N LYS A 345 -5.29 -23.82 6.97
CA LYS A 345 -5.83 -23.19 5.76
C LYS A 345 -4.98 -23.48 4.52
N ALA A 346 -5.65 -23.64 3.39
CA ALA A 346 -5.04 -23.73 2.09
C ALA A 346 -5.85 -22.95 1.06
N ALA A 347 -5.21 -22.40 0.04
CA ALA A 347 -5.92 -21.84 -1.10
C ALA A 347 -5.05 -21.89 -2.36
N ALA A 348 -5.75 -21.92 -3.49
CA ALA A 348 -5.17 -21.77 -4.82
C ALA A 348 -5.90 -20.65 -5.56
N ALA A 349 -5.17 -19.87 -6.32
CA ALA A 349 -5.70 -18.77 -7.10
C ALA A 349 -5.14 -18.76 -8.51
N LEU A 350 -5.98 -18.38 -9.46
CA LEU A 350 -5.63 -18.10 -10.85
C LEU A 350 -6.03 -16.68 -11.18
N GLY A 351 -5.23 -15.98 -11.97
CA GLY A 351 -5.48 -14.64 -12.45
C GLY A 351 -5.08 -14.49 -13.91
N PHE A 352 -5.89 -13.79 -14.64
CA PHE A 352 -5.66 -13.46 -16.04
C PHE A 352 -5.78 -11.96 -16.23
N GLN A 353 -4.83 -11.38 -16.97
CA GLN A 353 -4.87 -9.97 -17.36
C GLN A 353 -4.71 -9.86 -18.88
N TYR A 354 -5.58 -9.07 -19.49
CA TYR A 354 -5.45 -8.64 -20.87
C TYR A 354 -5.58 -7.11 -20.94
N LEU A 355 -4.51 -6.44 -21.33
CA LEU A 355 -4.40 -4.98 -21.23
C LEU A 355 -4.62 -4.54 -19.77
N GLN A 356 -5.69 -3.78 -19.51
CA GLN A 356 -6.10 -3.34 -18.18
C GLN A 356 -7.21 -4.22 -17.59
N ASN A 357 -7.79 -5.14 -18.37
CA ASN A 357 -8.84 -6.04 -17.90
C ASN A 357 -8.22 -7.15 -17.04
N PHE A 358 -8.85 -7.45 -15.93
CA PHE A 358 -8.35 -8.45 -14.98
C PHE A 358 -9.48 -9.39 -14.56
N ALA A 359 -9.17 -10.67 -14.50
CA ALA A 359 -10.05 -11.69 -13.94
C ALA A 359 -9.28 -12.60 -12.99
N SER A 360 -9.88 -12.99 -11.88
CA SER A 360 -9.29 -13.96 -10.95
C SER A 360 -10.33 -14.86 -10.33
N VAL A 361 -9.88 -16.05 -9.94
CA VAL A 361 -10.61 -16.99 -9.11
C VAL A 361 -9.67 -17.49 -8.00
N GLU A 362 -10.17 -17.57 -6.78
CA GLU A 362 -9.48 -18.13 -5.62
C GLU A 362 -10.38 -19.17 -4.97
N ALA A 363 -9.90 -20.40 -4.86
CA ALA A 363 -10.53 -21.47 -4.11
C ALA A 363 -9.70 -21.73 -2.84
N GLY A 364 -10.35 -21.73 -1.70
CA GLY A 364 -9.67 -21.91 -0.41
C GLY A 364 -10.49 -22.73 0.56
N MET A 365 -9.79 -23.26 1.56
CA MET A 365 -10.37 -23.98 2.68
C MET A 365 -9.72 -23.48 3.96
N LYS A 366 -10.52 -23.21 4.97
CA LYS A 366 -10.08 -22.82 6.30
C LYS A 366 -10.92 -23.53 7.35
N LYS A 367 -10.30 -24.37 8.19
CA LYS A 367 -11.00 -25.15 9.23
C LYS A 367 -12.26 -25.86 8.65
N ASP A 368 -12.08 -26.57 7.55
CA ASP A 368 -13.12 -27.34 6.84
C ASP A 368 -14.23 -26.51 6.16
N VAL A 369 -14.16 -25.19 6.20
CA VAL A 369 -15.05 -24.31 5.45
C VAL A 369 -14.44 -23.98 4.10
N GLY A 370 -15.05 -24.50 3.03
CA GLY A 370 -14.67 -24.20 1.66
C GLY A 370 -15.19 -22.82 1.22
N THR A 371 -14.34 -22.08 0.52
CA THR A 371 -14.69 -20.75 -0.02
C THR A 371 -14.18 -20.64 -1.45
N ILE A 372 -15.01 -20.22 -2.37
CA ILE A 372 -14.61 -19.80 -3.73
C ILE A 372 -14.89 -18.31 -3.87
N LYS A 373 -13.91 -17.55 -4.34
CA LYS A 373 -14.04 -16.13 -4.65
C LYS A 373 -13.66 -15.89 -6.10
N TYR A 374 -14.32 -14.96 -6.74
CA TYR A 374 -13.98 -14.51 -8.07
C TYR A 374 -14.08 -12.99 -8.19
N LEU A 375 -13.33 -12.45 -9.12
CA LEU A 375 -13.31 -11.03 -9.47
C LEU A 375 -13.09 -10.89 -10.96
N ILE A 376 -13.87 -10.03 -11.60
CA ILE A 376 -13.66 -9.56 -12.97
C ILE A 376 -13.67 -8.03 -12.89
N SER A 377 -12.68 -7.39 -13.46
CA SER A 377 -12.55 -5.93 -13.54
C SER A 377 -12.22 -5.52 -14.95
N ALA A 378 -13.02 -4.66 -15.53
CA ALA A 378 -12.90 -4.18 -16.89
C ALA A 378 -12.94 -2.64 -16.91
N PRO A 379 -11.80 -1.95 -16.84
CA PRO A 379 -11.70 -0.52 -17.06
C PRO A 379 -11.67 -0.22 -18.57
N PHE A 380 -12.28 0.87 -18.97
CA PHE A 380 -12.26 1.38 -20.34
C PHE A 380 -12.36 2.89 -20.35
N THR A 381 -11.76 3.50 -21.38
CA THR A 381 -11.78 4.94 -21.62
C THR A 381 -12.72 5.25 -22.77
N LEU A 382 -13.62 6.19 -22.55
CA LEU A 382 -14.57 6.70 -23.51
C LEU A 382 -14.12 8.10 -24.00
N PRO A 383 -14.66 8.60 -25.12
CA PRO A 383 -14.47 9.98 -25.54
C PRO A 383 -14.84 10.99 -24.42
N LEU A 384 -14.46 12.25 -24.59
CA LEU A 384 -14.78 13.36 -23.66
C LEU A 384 -14.17 13.23 -22.26
N ASN A 385 -13.01 12.57 -22.12
CA ASN A 385 -12.33 12.33 -20.83
C ASN A 385 -13.18 11.57 -19.82
N ILE A 386 -13.99 10.64 -20.29
CA ILE A 386 -14.75 9.72 -19.46
C ILE A 386 -13.96 8.42 -19.33
N SER A 387 -13.78 7.95 -18.12
CA SER A 387 -13.33 6.60 -17.84
C SER A 387 -14.39 5.84 -17.06
N ALA A 388 -14.55 4.57 -17.36
CA ALA A 388 -15.50 3.73 -16.67
C ALA A 388 -14.83 2.41 -16.25
N THR A 389 -15.28 1.84 -15.14
CA THR A 389 -14.82 0.54 -14.66
C THR A 389 -16.02 -0.29 -14.26
N LEU A 390 -16.15 -1.46 -14.87
CA LEU A 390 -17.13 -2.46 -14.47
C LEU A 390 -16.43 -3.54 -13.66
N ARG A 391 -17.01 -3.92 -12.53
CA ARG A 391 -16.43 -4.88 -11.61
C ARG A 391 -17.50 -5.88 -11.14
N LEU A 392 -17.27 -7.16 -11.36
CA LEU A 392 -18.07 -8.24 -10.86
C LEU A 392 -17.24 -9.04 -9.86
N LYS A 393 -17.73 -9.18 -8.65
CA LYS A 393 -17.09 -10.02 -7.62
C LYS A 393 -18.12 -10.94 -7.00
N GLY A 394 -17.67 -12.11 -6.58
CA GLY A 394 -18.52 -13.01 -5.85
C GLY A 394 -17.76 -13.90 -4.88
N ARG A 395 -18.51 -14.46 -3.96
CA ARG A 395 -18.06 -15.40 -2.95
C ARG A 395 -19.11 -16.50 -2.79
N LEU A 396 -18.66 -17.73 -2.86
CA LEU A 396 -19.42 -18.92 -2.45
C LEU A 396 -18.74 -19.49 -1.21
N GLU A 397 -19.44 -19.54 -0.10
CA GLU A 397 -18.98 -20.08 1.17
C GLU A 397 -19.93 -21.17 1.63
N LYS A 398 -19.40 -22.34 2.05
CA LYS A 398 -20.20 -23.53 2.37
C LYS A 398 -21.34 -23.23 3.35
N ASP A 399 -21.08 -22.40 4.36
CA ASP A 399 -22.04 -22.14 5.45
C ASP A 399 -22.89 -20.88 5.24
N LYS A 400 -22.48 -19.97 4.34
CA LYS A 400 -23.14 -18.68 4.11
C LYS A 400 -23.80 -18.53 2.75
N GLY A 401 -23.60 -19.54 1.87
CA GLY A 401 -24.12 -19.52 0.51
C GLY A 401 -23.37 -18.58 -0.43
N ALA A 402 -24.02 -18.18 -1.51
CA ALA A 402 -23.46 -17.34 -2.56
C ALA A 402 -23.74 -15.86 -2.30
N TYR A 403 -22.72 -15.02 -2.50
CA TYR A 403 -22.84 -13.56 -2.57
C TYR A 403 -22.20 -13.08 -3.87
N ASN A 404 -22.94 -12.31 -4.65
CA ASN A 404 -22.46 -11.69 -5.89
C ASN A 404 -22.66 -10.19 -5.82
N ALA A 405 -21.71 -9.41 -6.30
CA ALA A 405 -21.83 -7.96 -6.36
C ALA A 405 -21.28 -7.43 -7.69
N PHE A 406 -22.05 -6.52 -8.28
CA PHE A 406 -21.71 -5.77 -9.46
C PHE A 406 -21.48 -4.32 -9.09
N ARG A 407 -20.34 -3.77 -9.50
CA ARG A 407 -19.99 -2.35 -9.31
C ARG A 407 -19.71 -1.71 -10.67
N ALA A 408 -20.32 -0.57 -10.91
CA ALA A 408 -19.99 0.30 -12.02
C ALA A 408 -19.50 1.65 -11.46
N THR A 409 -18.37 2.11 -11.95
CA THR A 409 -17.79 3.42 -11.63
C THR A 409 -17.62 4.17 -12.92
N VAL A 410 -18.04 5.43 -12.97
CA VAL A 410 -17.86 6.34 -14.10
C VAL A 410 -17.21 7.61 -13.59
N ASP A 411 -16.06 7.95 -14.14
CA ASP A 411 -15.31 9.15 -13.84
C ASP A 411 -15.28 10.06 -15.08
N TRP A 412 -15.63 11.30 -14.90
CA TRP A 412 -15.43 12.37 -15.86
C TRP A 412 -14.48 13.40 -15.32
N ALA A 413 -13.56 13.89 -16.14
CA ALA A 413 -12.59 14.89 -15.73
C ALA A 413 -12.42 15.96 -16.82
N SER A 414 -12.54 17.22 -16.41
CA SER A 414 -12.14 18.40 -17.17
C SER A 414 -10.89 19.02 -16.53
N SER A 415 -10.46 20.21 -16.98
CA SER A 415 -9.28 20.88 -16.40
C SER A 415 -9.39 21.04 -14.87
N GLN A 416 -10.51 21.54 -14.41
CA GLN A 416 -10.75 21.82 -12.97
C GLN A 416 -11.89 21.00 -12.39
N TRP A 417 -12.88 20.62 -13.18
CA TRP A 417 -14.05 19.89 -12.73
C TRP A 417 -13.85 18.40 -12.81
N LYS A 418 -14.31 17.69 -11.80
CA LYS A 418 -14.32 16.24 -11.69
C LYS A 418 -15.72 15.78 -11.33
N LEU A 419 -16.12 14.64 -11.85
CA LEU A 419 -17.38 14.01 -11.48
C LEU A 419 -17.17 12.52 -11.42
N ARG A 420 -17.54 11.91 -10.30
CA ARG A 420 -17.57 10.45 -10.13
C ARG A 420 -18.99 10.00 -9.81
N PHE A 421 -19.45 9.02 -10.54
CA PHE A 421 -20.64 8.24 -10.20
C PHE A 421 -20.23 6.81 -9.93
N LEU A 422 -20.76 6.21 -8.86
CA LEU A 422 -20.56 4.81 -8.56
C LEU A 422 -21.89 4.18 -8.12
N THR A 423 -22.14 2.97 -8.63
CA THR A 423 -23.17 2.07 -8.10
C THR A 423 -22.58 0.70 -7.77
N ASP A 424 -23.00 0.13 -6.66
CA ASP A 424 -22.62 -1.21 -6.20
C ASP A 424 -23.92 -1.95 -5.83
N LEU A 425 -24.18 -3.05 -6.50
CA LEU A 425 -25.38 -3.86 -6.35
C LEU A 425 -24.97 -5.27 -5.92
N GLY A 426 -25.43 -5.72 -4.77
CA GLY A 426 -25.10 -7.03 -4.21
C GLY A 426 -26.32 -7.91 -4.04
N LYS A 427 -26.14 -9.20 -4.22
CA LYS A 427 -27.14 -10.23 -3.94
C LYS A 427 -26.50 -11.37 -3.16
N GLY A 428 -26.95 -11.55 -1.95
CA GLY A 428 -26.66 -12.66 -1.07
C GLY A 428 -27.98 -13.28 -0.62
N ALA A 429 -28.16 -13.45 0.68
CA ALA A 429 -29.43 -13.84 1.27
C ALA A 429 -30.50 -12.77 0.99
N SER A 430 -30.12 -11.50 1.01
CA SER A 430 -30.96 -10.38 0.59
C SER A 430 -30.29 -9.54 -0.50
N PHE A 431 -30.97 -8.51 -0.98
CA PHE A 431 -30.42 -7.57 -1.94
C PHE A 431 -29.76 -6.39 -1.19
N SER A 432 -28.57 -6.02 -1.62
CA SER A 432 -27.87 -4.82 -1.16
C SER A 432 -27.55 -3.89 -2.33
N GLY A 433 -27.62 -2.60 -2.09
CA GLY A 433 -27.32 -1.61 -3.11
C GLY A 433 -26.78 -0.32 -2.50
N LEU A 434 -25.87 0.32 -3.24
CA LEU A 434 -25.33 1.62 -2.92
C LEU A 434 -25.12 2.38 -4.21
N ALA A 435 -25.42 3.67 -4.20
CA ALA A 435 -25.06 4.58 -5.29
C ALA A 435 -24.60 5.90 -4.70
N TYR A 436 -23.58 6.52 -5.32
CA TYR A 436 -23.18 7.87 -4.98
C TYR A 436 -22.81 8.71 -6.19
N LEU A 437 -22.93 10.03 -6.03
CA LEU A 437 -22.44 11.04 -6.92
C LEU A 437 -21.45 11.93 -6.18
N GLU A 438 -20.28 12.18 -6.78
CA GLU A 438 -19.21 12.99 -6.20
C GLU A 438 -18.71 14.01 -7.23
N PRO A 439 -19.28 15.22 -7.29
CA PRO A 439 -18.65 16.35 -7.97
C PRO A 439 -17.41 16.84 -7.21
N GLY A 440 -16.43 17.34 -7.96
CA GLY A 440 -15.21 17.92 -7.45
C GLY A 440 -14.74 19.12 -8.26
N TYR A 441 -14.13 20.06 -7.59
CA TYR A 441 -13.45 21.22 -8.19
C TYR A 441 -12.02 21.25 -7.67
N VAL A 442 -11.04 21.25 -8.57
CA VAL A 442 -9.62 21.13 -8.20
C VAL A 442 -8.80 22.15 -8.98
N THR A 443 -8.00 22.90 -8.24
CA THR A 443 -6.98 23.82 -8.75
C THR A 443 -5.63 23.50 -8.10
N ASP A 444 -4.57 24.19 -8.48
CA ASP A 444 -3.24 24.02 -7.87
C ASP A 444 -3.20 24.34 -6.36
N LYS A 445 -4.11 25.19 -5.89
CA LYS A 445 -4.12 25.68 -4.50
C LYS A 445 -5.32 25.23 -3.69
N PHE A 446 -6.39 24.81 -4.34
CA PHE A 446 -7.66 24.51 -3.68
C PHE A 446 -8.30 23.26 -4.30
N SER A 447 -8.89 22.44 -3.47
CA SER A 447 -9.73 21.32 -3.89
C SER A 447 -11.01 21.28 -3.05
N LEU A 448 -12.13 20.97 -3.68
CA LEU A 448 -13.41 20.75 -3.02
C LEU A 448 -14.09 19.55 -3.66
N TYR A 449 -14.52 18.61 -2.85
CA TYR A 449 -15.35 17.48 -3.27
C TYR A 449 -16.56 17.40 -2.38
N ALA A 450 -17.71 17.11 -2.97
CA ALA A 450 -18.94 16.84 -2.24
C ALA A 450 -19.48 15.48 -2.70
N ARG A 451 -20.01 14.68 -1.79
CA ARG A 451 -20.57 13.36 -2.11
C ARG A 451 -21.95 13.21 -1.49
N ALA A 452 -22.88 12.69 -2.28
CA ALA A 452 -24.19 12.23 -1.81
C ALA A 452 -24.31 10.73 -2.09
N THR A 453 -24.63 9.94 -1.08
CA THR A 453 -24.68 8.48 -1.11
C THR A 453 -26.04 8.00 -0.66
N LEU A 454 -26.64 7.05 -1.37
CA LEU A 454 -27.82 6.29 -0.97
C LEU A 454 -27.42 4.83 -0.82
N PHE A 455 -27.89 4.16 0.23
CA PHE A 455 -27.53 2.77 0.47
C PHE A 455 -28.66 1.96 1.14
N SER A 456 -28.64 0.66 0.87
CA SER A 456 -29.51 -0.34 1.49
C SER A 456 -28.77 -1.67 1.55
N ALA A 457 -28.52 -2.19 2.76
CA ALA A 457 -27.96 -3.51 2.99
C ALA A 457 -28.56 -4.05 4.29
N SER A 458 -29.36 -5.10 4.19
CA SER A 458 -30.20 -5.56 5.30
C SER A 458 -29.42 -6.17 6.45
N THR A 459 -28.29 -6.83 6.14
CA THR A 459 -27.47 -7.54 7.12
C THR A 459 -26.02 -7.06 7.13
N TRP A 460 -25.31 -7.34 8.23
CA TRP A 460 -23.88 -7.05 8.32
C TRP A 460 -23.05 -7.85 7.30
N ASP A 461 -23.46 -9.05 6.93
CA ASP A 461 -22.75 -9.88 5.96
C ASP A 461 -22.84 -9.35 4.53
N GLU A 462 -23.84 -8.52 4.24
CA GLU A 462 -24.09 -7.89 2.94
C GLU A 462 -23.64 -6.41 2.88
N ARG A 463 -22.94 -5.92 3.93
CA ARG A 463 -22.41 -4.56 3.97
C ARG A 463 -21.53 -4.24 2.77
N ILE A 464 -21.64 -3.01 2.30
CA ILE A 464 -20.88 -2.51 1.16
C ILE A 464 -19.74 -1.64 1.65
N TYR A 465 -18.52 -1.99 1.27
CA TYR A 465 -17.33 -1.20 1.58
C TYR A 465 -17.04 -0.21 0.46
N ILE A 466 -16.93 1.06 0.83
CA ILE A 466 -16.59 2.15 -0.08
C ILE A 466 -15.46 2.98 0.53
N TYR A 467 -14.46 3.30 -0.30
CA TYR A 467 -13.48 4.31 0.03
C TYR A 467 -14.13 5.70 -0.02
N GLU A 468 -14.10 6.42 1.07
CA GLU A 468 -14.51 7.82 1.13
C GLU A 468 -13.29 8.72 1.13
N ARG A 469 -13.35 9.77 0.32
CA ARG A 469 -12.30 10.77 0.25
C ARG A 469 -12.12 11.44 1.60
N ASP A 470 -10.86 11.62 2.01
CA ASP A 470 -10.47 12.25 3.26
C ASP A 470 -9.18 13.07 3.06
N ALA A 471 -8.65 13.65 4.13
CA ALA A 471 -7.34 14.29 4.12
C ALA A 471 -6.24 13.29 3.73
N PRO A 472 -5.16 13.75 3.07
CA PRO A 472 -4.04 12.90 2.67
C PRO A 472 -3.48 12.08 3.85
N GLY A 473 -3.22 10.79 3.62
CA GLY A 473 -2.74 9.86 4.64
C GLY A 473 -3.83 9.35 5.59
N ASN A 474 -5.10 9.65 5.36
CA ASN A 474 -6.24 9.01 6.02
C ASN A 474 -6.84 7.98 5.07
N PHE A 475 -6.81 6.71 5.46
CA PHE A 475 -7.50 5.64 4.76
C PHE A 475 -8.91 5.47 5.33
N ASN A 476 -9.89 6.09 4.67
CA ASN A 476 -11.27 6.12 5.14
C ASN A 476 -12.12 5.10 4.38
N MET A 477 -12.07 3.85 4.84
CA MET A 477 -12.90 2.76 4.32
C MET A 477 -14.17 2.63 5.17
N LYS A 478 -15.30 3.08 4.63
CA LYS A 478 -16.59 3.04 5.33
C LYS A 478 -17.39 1.78 4.96
N ALA A 479 -17.95 1.13 5.97
CA ALA A 479 -18.88 0.02 5.79
C ALA A 479 -20.31 0.55 5.86
N TYR A 480 -21.05 0.46 4.76
CA TYR A 480 -22.44 0.84 4.68
C TYR A 480 -23.35 -0.37 4.90
N TYR A 481 -24.23 -0.29 5.90
CA TYR A 481 -25.24 -1.28 6.22
C TYR A 481 -26.45 -0.61 6.89
N GLY A 482 -27.60 -1.29 6.86
CA GLY A 482 -28.89 -0.65 7.12
C GLY A 482 -29.44 -0.02 5.84
N ARG A 483 -30.42 0.85 5.98
CA ARG A 483 -31.01 1.64 4.88
C ARG A 483 -30.96 3.11 5.23
N GLY A 484 -30.43 3.93 4.32
CA GLY A 484 -30.29 5.35 4.59
C GLY A 484 -29.55 6.10 3.52
N TRP A 485 -29.07 7.27 3.90
CA TRP A 485 -28.28 8.17 3.06
C TRP A 485 -27.07 8.72 3.82
N ALA A 486 -26.11 9.21 3.08
CA ALA A 486 -24.97 9.93 3.62
C ALA A 486 -24.57 11.07 2.69
N ALA A 487 -24.13 12.18 3.28
CA ALA A 487 -23.54 13.29 2.57
C ALA A 487 -22.19 13.62 3.18
N SER A 488 -21.19 13.95 2.35
CA SER A 488 -19.88 14.40 2.83
C SER A 488 -19.31 15.49 1.94
N ALA A 489 -18.48 16.33 2.52
CA ALA A 489 -17.71 17.36 1.83
C ALA A 489 -16.27 17.32 2.32
N VAL A 490 -15.31 17.46 1.39
CA VAL A 490 -13.88 17.52 1.67
C VAL A 490 -13.30 18.72 0.97
N ALA A 491 -12.68 19.63 1.72
CA ALA A 491 -12.00 20.81 1.20
C ALA A 491 -10.51 20.76 1.55
N GLY A 492 -9.67 21.11 0.60
CA GLY A 492 -8.23 21.17 0.77
C GLY A 492 -7.66 22.51 0.28
N TRP A 493 -6.73 23.07 1.04
CA TRP A 493 -5.98 24.29 0.66
C TRP A 493 -4.49 24.01 0.74
N LYS A 494 -3.77 24.44 -0.29
CA LYS A 494 -2.30 24.42 -0.36
C LYS A 494 -1.78 25.86 -0.42
N ILE A 495 -1.03 26.25 0.60
CA ILE A 495 -0.42 27.58 0.72
C ILE A 495 1.09 27.36 0.88
N LYS A 496 1.84 27.51 -0.22
CA LYS A 496 3.27 27.22 -0.25
C LYS A 496 3.56 25.78 0.23
N LYS A 497 4.23 25.62 1.37
CA LYS A 497 4.59 24.34 2.00
C LYS A 497 3.57 23.86 3.04
N GLN A 498 2.45 24.57 3.19
CA GLN A 498 1.40 24.24 4.16
C GLN A 498 0.17 23.69 3.43
N ARG A 499 -0.52 22.75 4.06
CA ARG A 499 -1.78 22.17 3.56
C ARG A 499 -2.77 22.06 4.71
N VAL A 500 -3.99 22.49 4.45
CA VAL A 500 -5.12 22.31 5.36
C VAL A 500 -6.17 21.47 4.66
N HIS A 501 -6.69 20.47 5.34
CA HIS A 501 -7.81 19.66 4.84
C HIS A 501 -8.89 19.60 5.91
N LEU A 502 -10.12 19.77 5.47
CA LEU A 502 -11.32 19.66 6.30
C LEU A 502 -12.29 18.70 5.64
N ARG A 503 -12.86 17.80 6.42
CA ARG A 503 -13.95 16.92 5.98
C ARG A 503 -15.09 17.00 6.99
N ALA A 504 -16.30 17.11 6.48
CA ALA A 504 -17.52 16.94 7.24
C ALA A 504 -18.39 15.88 6.57
N SER A 505 -19.01 15.01 7.35
CA SER A 505 -19.97 14.04 6.82
C SER A 505 -21.13 13.83 7.79
N LEU A 506 -22.31 13.68 7.21
CA LEU A 506 -23.55 13.37 7.91
C LEU A 506 -24.11 12.10 7.27
N SER A 507 -24.48 11.14 8.08
CA SER A 507 -25.19 9.95 7.61
C SER A 507 -26.39 9.69 8.52
N ASP A 508 -27.51 9.36 7.90
CA ASP A 508 -28.74 8.99 8.57
C ASP A 508 -29.23 7.66 8.03
N SER A 509 -29.55 6.74 8.91
CA SER A 509 -29.96 5.39 8.55
C SER A 509 -30.88 4.78 9.59
N THR A 510 -31.45 3.62 9.28
CA THR A 510 -32.21 2.81 10.23
C THR A 510 -31.46 2.43 11.51
N ARG A 511 -30.16 2.80 11.61
CA ARG A 511 -29.29 2.54 12.76
C ARG A 511 -28.92 3.78 13.55
N GLY A 512 -29.47 4.92 13.19
CA GLY A 512 -29.22 6.20 13.83
C GLY A 512 -28.50 7.21 12.91
N THR A 513 -28.34 8.41 13.43
CA THR A 513 -27.71 9.54 12.75
C THR A 513 -26.28 9.71 13.26
N ARG A 514 -25.33 9.84 12.34
CA ARG A 514 -23.91 10.05 12.65
C ARG A 514 -23.39 11.29 11.95
N LEU A 515 -22.76 12.16 12.72
CA LEU A 515 -21.99 13.32 12.26
C LEU A 515 -20.52 13.07 12.48
N GLU A 516 -19.69 13.30 11.46
CA GLU A 516 -18.23 13.18 11.56
C GLU A 516 -17.57 14.44 11.02
N PHE A 517 -16.54 14.91 11.71
CA PHE A 517 -15.69 16.01 11.29
C PHE A 517 -14.22 15.59 11.38
N HIS A 518 -13.44 15.83 10.33
CA HIS A 518 -12.00 15.59 10.29
C HIS A 518 -11.28 16.90 9.90
N GLY A 519 -10.25 17.24 10.63
CA GLY A 519 -9.35 18.35 10.32
C GLY A 519 -7.91 17.86 10.28
N GLN A 520 -7.16 18.30 9.26
CA GLN A 520 -5.73 18.04 9.16
C GLN A 520 -4.99 19.30 8.75
N TYR A 521 -3.92 19.58 9.46
CA TYR A 521 -2.90 20.55 9.05
C TYR A 521 -1.59 19.82 8.81
N SER A 522 -0.90 20.14 7.73
CA SER A 522 0.43 19.60 7.43
C SER A 522 1.34 20.69 6.88
N ILE A 523 2.63 20.59 7.21
CA ILE A 523 3.67 21.52 6.79
C ILE A 523 4.93 20.74 6.37
N GLU A 524 5.54 21.16 5.26
CA GLU A 524 6.84 20.73 4.79
C GLU A 524 7.88 21.83 5.10
N PHE A 525 9.09 21.48 5.54
CA PHE A 525 10.15 22.44 5.90
C PHE A 525 11.56 21.93 5.58
#